data_8de3031449c6d693500c0b4d429fae22
#
_entry.id   8de3031449c6d693500c0b4d429fae22
#
_cell.length_a   1.000
_cell.length_b   1.000
_cell.length_c   1.000
_cell.angle_alpha   90.00
_cell.angle_beta   90.00
_cell.angle_gamma   90.00
#
_symmetry.space_group_name_H-M   'P 1'
#
loop_
_entity.id
_entity.type
_entity.pdbx_description
1 polymer ?
#
loop_
_entity_poly.entity_id
_entity_poly.type
_entity_poly.pdbx_seq_one_letter_code
_entity_poly.pdbx_strand_id
1 'polypeptide(L)'
;MEIEECKQISILDVANRLGISFKQVSSSVYEHPEHDSFRIFSTTNTFKWFSRDIQGDVIDFVRLVQGISFKEALAFLSEEPFQKEAVQEKRERPFYYPLKRTEDSNCSLARYYLTECRGISEEIVQKMIQQGLIAQASWKTNETVEPVIVFKSFDHRHILQA
;
A
#
# COMPACT_ATOMS: atom_id res chain seq x y z
N MET A 1 17.79 11.94 22.77
CA MET A 1 16.56 11.23 22.36
C MET A 1 16.98 9.99 21.56
N GLU A 2 16.39 8.84 21.84
CA GLU A 2 16.67 7.63 21.08
C GLU A 2 15.99 7.67 19.70
N ILE A 3 16.54 6.92 18.71
CA ILE A 3 16.00 6.92 17.34
C ILE A 3 14.52 6.55 17.31
N GLU A 4 14.13 5.57 18.13
CA GLU A 4 12.73 5.11 18.19
C GLU A 4 11.79 6.17 18.78
N GLU A 5 12.29 7.02 19.67
CA GLU A 5 11.51 8.16 20.18
C GLU A 5 11.30 9.23 19.10
N CYS A 6 12.32 9.48 18.26
CA CYS A 6 12.20 10.39 17.13
C CYS A 6 11.16 9.91 16.12
N LYS A 7 11.08 8.61 15.85
CA LYS A 7 10.11 8.03 14.90
C LYS A 7 8.65 8.16 15.35
N GLN A 8 8.41 8.38 16.63
CA GLN A 8 7.06 8.65 17.15
C GLN A 8 6.59 10.08 16.98
N ILE A 9 7.48 11.00 16.58
CA ILE A 9 7.14 12.38 16.31
C ILE A 9 6.26 12.45 15.06
N SER A 10 5.15 13.20 15.13
CA SER A 10 4.22 13.34 14.02
C SER A 10 4.86 14.04 12.82
N ILE A 11 4.85 13.38 11.67
CA ILE A 11 5.30 14.01 10.40
C ILE A 11 4.47 15.25 10.08
N LEU A 12 3.17 15.25 10.38
CA LEU A 12 2.30 16.41 10.14
C LEU A 12 2.68 17.60 11.03
N ASP A 13 3.03 17.34 12.30
CA ASP A 13 3.48 18.42 13.19
C ASP A 13 4.81 19.01 12.70
N VAL A 14 5.75 18.16 12.31
CA VAL A 14 7.02 18.57 11.72
C VAL A 14 6.80 19.36 10.42
N ALA A 15 5.94 18.87 9.52
CA ALA A 15 5.62 19.56 8.28
C ALA A 15 5.06 20.97 8.54
N ASN A 16 4.09 21.08 9.45
CA ASN A 16 3.49 22.36 9.83
C ASN A 16 4.54 23.35 10.37
N ARG A 17 5.45 22.90 11.21
CA ARG A 17 6.53 23.75 11.74
C ARG A 17 7.53 24.19 10.69
N LEU A 18 7.76 23.35 9.68
CA LEU A 18 8.59 23.68 8.52
C LEU A 18 7.86 24.56 7.49
N GLY A 19 6.59 24.94 7.78
CA GLY A 19 5.77 25.76 6.89
C GLY A 19 5.21 25.01 5.69
N ILE A 20 5.22 23.66 5.73
CA ILE A 20 4.69 22.81 4.67
C ILE A 20 3.31 22.34 5.09
N SER A 21 2.29 22.80 4.38
CA SER A 21 0.91 22.40 4.65
C SER A 21 0.52 21.20 3.81
N PHE A 22 -0.22 20.27 4.41
CA PHE A 22 -0.82 19.13 3.73
C PHE A 22 -2.34 19.18 3.90
N LYS A 23 -3.07 18.85 2.84
CA LYS A 23 -4.53 18.78 2.82
C LYS A 23 -4.99 17.36 3.14
N GLN A 24 -5.89 17.20 4.09
CA GLN A 24 -6.50 15.91 4.36
C GLN A 24 -7.40 15.47 3.21
N VAL A 25 -7.15 14.29 2.65
CA VAL A 25 -7.93 13.69 1.55
C VAL A 25 -8.70 12.46 1.98
N SER A 26 -8.31 11.85 3.10
CA SER A 26 -9.09 10.80 3.77
C SER A 26 -8.81 10.80 5.28
N SER A 27 -9.42 9.90 6.04
CA SER A 27 -9.28 9.83 7.50
C SER A 27 -7.82 9.77 7.99
N SER A 28 -6.91 9.24 7.20
CA SER A 28 -5.50 9.03 7.58
C SER A 28 -4.51 9.41 6.49
N VAL A 29 -4.95 10.02 5.40
CA VAL A 29 -4.09 10.38 4.27
C VAL A 29 -4.14 11.87 4.04
N TYR A 30 -2.96 12.47 3.94
CA TYR A 30 -2.76 13.87 3.66
C TYR A 30 -1.93 14.03 2.40
N GLU A 31 -2.26 15.01 1.57
CA GLU A 31 -1.67 15.25 0.26
C GLU A 31 -1.10 16.66 0.20
N HIS A 32 0.07 16.81 -0.43
CA HIS A 32 0.66 18.13 -0.65
C HIS A 32 -0.14 18.89 -1.70
N PRO A 33 -0.55 20.15 -1.46
CA PRO A 33 -1.46 20.88 -2.36
C PRO A 33 -0.91 21.10 -3.77
N GLU A 34 0.40 21.22 -3.93
CA GLU A 34 1.06 21.43 -5.24
C GLU A 34 1.65 20.14 -5.83
N HIS A 35 1.73 19.07 -5.05
CA HIS A 35 2.33 17.78 -5.43
C HIS A 35 1.44 16.64 -4.96
N ASP A 36 0.38 16.33 -5.68
CA ASP A 36 -0.62 15.30 -5.38
C ASP A 36 -0.04 13.89 -5.17
N SER A 37 1.14 13.65 -5.77
CA SER A 37 1.91 12.42 -5.60
C SER A 37 2.72 12.35 -4.28
N PHE A 38 2.78 13.45 -3.50
CA PHE A 38 3.46 13.51 -2.20
C PHE A 38 2.43 13.41 -1.08
N ARG A 39 2.43 12.27 -0.38
CA ARG A 39 1.41 11.94 0.63
C ARG A 39 2.02 11.55 1.96
N ILE A 40 1.32 11.91 3.04
CA ILE A 40 1.59 11.49 4.41
C ILE A 40 0.47 10.56 4.87
N PHE A 41 0.86 9.48 5.53
CA PHE A 41 -0.02 8.49 6.13
C PHE A 41 0.07 8.59 7.66
N SER A 42 -0.89 9.25 8.30
CA SER A 42 -0.84 9.49 9.75
C SER A 42 -0.91 8.23 10.58
N THR A 43 -1.64 7.21 10.13
CA THR A 43 -1.76 5.93 10.86
C THR A 43 -0.41 5.21 11.04
N THR A 44 0.46 5.28 10.05
CA THR A 44 1.79 4.65 10.07
C THR A 44 2.91 5.63 10.33
N ASN A 45 2.59 6.93 10.42
CA ASN A 45 3.54 8.03 10.56
C ASN A 45 4.65 7.97 9.50
N THR A 46 4.27 7.74 8.24
CA THR A 46 5.18 7.61 7.10
C THR A 46 4.76 8.53 5.98
N PHE A 47 5.69 8.84 5.09
CA PHE A 47 5.38 9.55 3.84
C PHE A 47 5.77 8.71 2.62
N LYS A 48 5.14 9.02 1.49
CA LYS A 48 5.54 8.51 0.17
C LYS A 48 5.36 9.60 -0.88
N TRP A 49 6.40 9.79 -1.70
CA TRP A 49 6.37 10.63 -2.88
C TRP A 49 6.38 9.74 -4.12
N PHE A 50 5.20 9.42 -4.63
CA PHE A 50 5.02 8.42 -5.69
C PHE A 50 5.76 8.76 -6.98
N SER A 51 5.77 10.03 -7.43
CA SER A 51 6.44 10.43 -8.67
C SER A 51 7.97 10.37 -8.60
N ARG A 52 8.55 10.33 -7.39
CA ARG A 52 9.99 10.25 -7.15
C ARG A 52 10.44 8.91 -6.56
N ASP A 53 9.48 8.03 -6.28
CA ASP A 53 9.69 6.75 -5.58
C ASP A 53 10.48 6.87 -4.27
N ILE A 54 10.23 7.95 -3.52
CA ILE A 54 10.84 8.21 -2.21
C ILE A 54 9.80 7.93 -1.14
N GLN A 55 10.21 7.22 -0.10
CA GLN A 55 9.38 6.96 1.08
C GLN A 55 10.24 6.87 2.35
N GLY A 56 9.62 7.09 3.50
CA GLY A 56 10.34 6.99 4.76
C GLY A 56 9.51 7.39 5.97
N ASP A 57 10.17 7.47 7.10
CA ASP A 57 9.65 7.94 8.38
C ASP A 57 9.88 9.45 8.57
N VAL A 58 9.62 9.94 9.76
CA VAL A 58 9.78 11.36 10.10
C VAL A 58 11.23 11.84 9.96
N ILE A 59 12.20 10.99 10.23
CA ILE A 59 13.63 11.34 10.11
C ILE A 59 13.98 11.55 8.64
N ASP A 60 13.54 10.63 7.78
CA ASP A 60 13.73 10.74 6.33
C ASP A 60 12.98 11.93 5.74
N PHE A 61 11.80 12.26 6.30
CA PHE A 61 11.03 13.45 5.90
C PHE A 61 11.83 14.74 6.15
N VAL A 62 12.39 14.89 7.36
CA VAL A 62 13.22 16.07 7.71
C VAL A 62 14.44 16.15 6.79
N ARG A 63 15.13 15.03 6.58
CA ARG A 63 16.28 14.94 5.65
C ARG A 63 15.91 15.38 4.24
N LEU A 64 14.78 14.87 3.74
CA LEU A 64 14.31 15.19 2.40
C LEU A 64 13.99 16.67 2.23
N VAL A 65 13.27 17.25 3.21
CA VAL A 65 12.78 18.63 3.12
C VAL A 65 13.90 19.65 3.37
N GLN A 66 14.76 19.41 4.36
CA GLN A 66 15.83 20.35 4.71
C GLN A 66 17.16 20.09 4.00
N GLY A 67 17.31 18.94 3.32
CA GLY A 67 18.56 18.56 2.65
C GLY A 67 19.73 18.31 3.62
N ILE A 68 19.45 17.86 4.85
CA ILE A 68 20.41 17.66 5.93
C ILE A 68 20.76 16.18 6.12
N SER A 69 21.85 15.93 6.85
CA SER A 69 22.28 14.57 7.18
C SER A 69 21.35 13.90 8.20
N PHE A 70 21.44 12.58 8.33
CA PHE A 70 20.72 11.82 9.35
C PHE A 70 20.97 12.31 10.78
N LYS A 71 22.21 12.64 11.11
CA LYS A 71 22.60 13.12 12.44
C LYS A 71 22.00 14.50 12.74
N GLU A 72 21.99 15.39 11.77
CA GLU A 72 21.38 16.72 11.90
C GLU A 72 19.86 16.64 12.01
N ALA A 73 19.22 15.71 11.28
CA ALA A 73 17.77 15.48 11.41
C ALA A 73 17.41 14.95 12.79
N LEU A 74 18.19 14.05 13.38
CA LEU A 74 18.00 13.62 14.77
C LEU A 74 18.17 14.76 15.76
N ALA A 75 19.18 15.61 15.59
CA ALA A 75 19.37 16.80 16.45
C ALA A 75 18.16 17.73 16.35
N PHE A 76 17.71 18.06 15.15
CA PHE A 76 16.52 18.88 14.92
C PHE A 76 15.28 18.34 15.64
N LEU A 77 15.01 17.05 15.50
CA LEU A 77 13.85 16.39 16.15
C LEU A 77 13.99 16.31 17.68
N SER A 78 15.22 16.36 18.20
CA SER A 78 15.49 16.30 19.64
C SER A 78 15.40 17.65 20.34
N GLU A 79 15.61 18.74 19.64
CA GLU A 79 15.68 20.10 20.21
C GLU A 79 14.31 20.74 20.41
N GLU A 80 13.29 20.29 19.64
CA GLU A 80 11.97 20.91 19.64
C GLU A 80 10.91 20.03 20.35
N PRO A 81 9.94 20.65 21.07
CA PRO A 81 8.84 19.94 21.69
C PRO A 81 7.78 19.54 20.63
N PHE A 82 8.04 18.50 19.87
CA PHE A 82 7.09 17.94 18.90
C PHE A 82 6.00 17.08 19.55
N GLN A 83 4.83 17.04 18.93
CA GLN A 83 3.78 16.12 19.31
C GLN A 83 4.16 14.69 18.90
N LYS A 84 4.00 13.74 19.82
CA LYS A 84 4.18 12.33 19.53
C LYS A 84 2.84 11.74 19.09
N GLU A 85 2.80 11.16 17.90
CA GLU A 85 1.67 10.32 17.47
C GLU A 85 1.92 8.87 17.93
N ALA A 86 0.89 8.26 18.49
CA ALA A 86 0.91 6.81 18.70
C ALA A 86 0.85 6.14 17.32
N VAL A 87 2.00 5.69 16.83
CA VAL A 87 2.05 4.85 15.64
C VAL A 87 1.22 3.60 15.92
N GLN A 88 0.08 3.50 15.26
CA GLN A 88 -0.69 2.26 15.33
C GLN A 88 0.13 1.20 14.63
N GLU A 89 0.60 0.21 15.40
CA GLU A 89 1.18 -1.00 14.80
C GLU A 89 0.25 -1.46 13.70
N LYS A 90 0.79 -1.59 12.50
CA LYS A 90 0.04 -2.09 11.35
C LYS A 90 -0.41 -3.50 11.71
N ARG A 91 -1.63 -3.61 12.26
CA ARG A 91 -2.23 -4.93 12.48
C ARG A 91 -2.24 -5.59 11.12
N GLU A 92 -1.44 -6.62 10.95
CA GLU A 92 -1.51 -7.50 9.80
C GLU A 92 -2.95 -8.01 9.75
N ARG A 93 -3.75 -7.39 8.86
CA ARG A 93 -5.08 -7.91 8.61
C ARG A 93 -4.88 -9.25 7.92
N PRO A 94 -5.40 -10.34 8.47
CA PRO A 94 -5.29 -11.62 7.80
C PRO A 94 -5.84 -11.45 6.38
N PHE A 95 -5.11 -11.96 5.41
CA PHE A 95 -5.55 -11.94 4.03
C PHE A 95 -6.93 -12.58 3.94
N TYR A 96 -7.90 -11.80 3.46
CA TYR A 96 -9.25 -12.27 3.23
C TYR A 96 -9.49 -12.40 1.72
N TYR A 97 -9.70 -13.63 1.27
CA TYR A 97 -10.04 -13.91 -0.11
C TYR A 97 -11.55 -13.66 -0.32
N PRO A 98 -11.94 -12.51 -0.90
CA PRO A 98 -13.34 -12.07 -0.90
C PRO A 98 -14.22 -12.84 -1.88
N LEU A 99 -13.63 -13.62 -2.78
CA LEU A 99 -14.30 -14.26 -3.92
C LEU A 99 -14.74 -15.71 -3.65
N LYS A 100 -14.59 -16.20 -2.43
CA LYS A 100 -14.95 -17.58 -2.02
C LYS A 100 -16.36 -18.01 -2.41
N ARG A 101 -17.29 -17.06 -2.53
CA ARG A 101 -18.72 -17.33 -2.76
C ARG A 101 -19.12 -17.34 -4.23
N THR A 102 -18.22 -16.96 -5.13
CA THR A 102 -18.56 -16.68 -6.53
C THR A 102 -17.58 -17.31 -7.52
N GLU A 103 -16.72 -18.22 -7.06
CA GLU A 103 -15.83 -18.94 -7.99
C GLU A 103 -16.62 -19.86 -8.90
N ASP A 104 -16.41 -19.66 -10.19
CA ASP A 104 -16.93 -20.53 -11.23
C ASP A 104 -15.88 -21.61 -11.53
N SER A 105 -16.24 -22.87 -11.31
CA SER A 105 -15.37 -24.02 -11.54
C SER A 105 -15.04 -24.24 -13.02
N ASN A 106 -15.84 -23.68 -13.93
CA ASN A 106 -15.64 -23.88 -15.37
C ASN A 106 -14.53 -22.99 -15.97
N CYS A 107 -14.24 -21.84 -15.37
CA CYS A 107 -13.20 -20.90 -15.84
C CYS A 107 -13.25 -20.57 -17.35
N SER A 108 -14.41 -20.71 -18.01
CA SER A 108 -14.52 -20.59 -19.46
C SER A 108 -14.15 -19.20 -20.01
N LEU A 109 -14.62 -18.14 -19.36
CA LEU A 109 -14.29 -16.76 -19.75
C LEU A 109 -12.83 -16.42 -19.44
N ALA A 110 -12.31 -16.88 -18.29
CA ALA A 110 -10.91 -16.71 -17.94
C ALA A 110 -10.00 -17.39 -19.00
N ARG A 111 -10.33 -18.62 -19.38
CA ARG A 111 -9.63 -19.37 -20.43
C ARG A 111 -9.66 -18.60 -21.75
N TYR A 112 -10.84 -18.25 -22.24
CA TYR A 112 -10.98 -17.49 -23.49
C TYR A 112 -10.16 -16.20 -23.49
N TYR A 113 -10.24 -15.41 -22.43
CA TYR A 113 -9.48 -14.17 -22.32
C TYR A 113 -7.97 -14.41 -22.35
N LEU A 114 -7.48 -15.39 -21.60
CA LEU A 114 -6.04 -15.65 -21.50
C LEU A 114 -5.47 -16.24 -22.78
N THR A 115 -6.22 -17.09 -23.49
CA THR A 115 -5.75 -17.70 -24.75
C THR A 115 -5.97 -16.77 -25.94
N GLU A 116 -7.22 -16.35 -26.19
CA GLU A 116 -7.56 -15.62 -27.42
C GLU A 116 -7.19 -14.13 -27.33
N CYS A 117 -7.39 -13.48 -26.19
CA CYS A 117 -7.13 -12.05 -26.06
C CYS A 117 -5.68 -11.74 -25.64
N ARG A 118 -5.06 -12.62 -24.84
CA ARG A 118 -3.70 -12.40 -24.30
C ARG A 118 -2.64 -13.27 -24.96
N GLY A 119 -3.03 -14.25 -25.81
CA GLY A 119 -2.12 -15.09 -26.56
C GLY A 119 -1.31 -16.10 -25.72
N ILE A 120 -1.79 -16.43 -24.52
CA ILE A 120 -1.12 -17.42 -23.66
C ILE A 120 -1.50 -18.82 -24.15
N SER A 121 -0.52 -19.73 -24.22
CA SER A 121 -0.76 -21.11 -24.65
C SER A 121 -1.85 -21.78 -23.83
N GLU A 122 -2.80 -22.44 -24.50
CA GLU A 122 -3.90 -23.21 -23.89
C GLU A 122 -3.38 -24.22 -22.86
N GLU A 123 -2.28 -24.90 -23.16
CA GLU A 123 -1.65 -25.88 -22.28
C GLU A 123 -1.21 -25.26 -20.95
N ILE A 124 -0.62 -24.05 -20.99
CA ILE A 124 -0.18 -23.32 -19.80
C ILE A 124 -1.40 -22.90 -18.98
N VAL A 125 -2.41 -22.31 -19.62
CA VAL A 125 -3.63 -21.86 -18.94
C VAL A 125 -4.33 -23.02 -18.26
N GLN A 126 -4.48 -24.15 -18.97
CA GLN A 126 -5.09 -25.35 -18.44
C GLN A 126 -4.35 -25.90 -17.22
N LYS A 127 -3.01 -25.95 -17.28
CA LYS A 127 -2.17 -26.38 -16.17
C LYS A 127 -2.34 -25.48 -14.94
N MET A 128 -2.37 -24.16 -15.14
CA MET A 128 -2.54 -23.21 -14.04
C MET A 128 -3.94 -23.30 -13.40
N ILE A 129 -4.98 -23.55 -14.18
CA ILE A 129 -6.34 -23.79 -13.68
C ILE A 129 -6.37 -25.10 -12.86
N GLN A 130 -5.79 -26.18 -13.37
CA GLN A 130 -5.71 -27.47 -12.67
C GLN A 130 -4.94 -27.38 -11.35
N GLN A 131 -3.91 -26.54 -11.29
CA GLN A 131 -3.13 -26.29 -10.09
C GLN A 131 -3.84 -25.31 -9.11
N GLY A 132 -5.00 -24.77 -9.46
CA GLY A 132 -5.73 -23.83 -8.65
C GLY A 132 -5.10 -22.42 -8.58
N LEU A 133 -4.14 -22.12 -9.47
CA LEU A 133 -3.48 -20.82 -9.54
C LEU A 133 -4.31 -19.77 -10.27
N ILE A 134 -5.25 -20.21 -11.09
CA ILE A 134 -6.21 -19.35 -11.81
C ILE A 134 -7.61 -19.82 -11.47
N ALA A 135 -8.47 -18.86 -11.15
CA ALA A 135 -9.89 -19.06 -10.96
C ALA A 135 -10.69 -17.97 -11.69
N GLN A 136 -11.93 -18.26 -12.02
CA GLN A 136 -12.90 -17.28 -12.47
C GLN A 136 -13.85 -16.97 -11.32
N ALA A 137 -14.20 -15.71 -11.17
CA ALA A 137 -15.15 -15.26 -10.17
C ALA A 137 -16.03 -14.16 -10.73
N SER A 138 -17.07 -13.81 -10.00
CA SER A 138 -17.94 -12.68 -10.32
C SER A 138 -17.76 -11.58 -9.30
N TRP A 139 -17.43 -10.38 -9.78
CA TRP A 139 -17.34 -9.18 -8.96
C TRP A 139 -18.64 -8.39 -9.08
N LYS A 140 -19.30 -8.17 -7.95
CA LYS A 140 -20.52 -7.39 -7.90
C LYS A 140 -20.22 -5.99 -7.43
N THR A 141 -20.45 -5.02 -8.31
CA THR A 141 -20.54 -3.60 -7.97
C THR A 141 -21.98 -3.22 -7.61
N ASN A 142 -22.25 -1.96 -7.27
CA ASN A 142 -23.61 -1.50 -6.96
C ASN A 142 -24.57 -1.65 -8.16
N GLU A 143 -24.07 -1.64 -9.38
CA GLU A 143 -24.87 -1.60 -10.61
C GLU A 143 -24.68 -2.80 -11.52
N THR A 144 -23.53 -3.47 -11.46
CA THR A 144 -23.17 -4.54 -12.40
C THR A 144 -22.56 -5.76 -11.71
N VAL A 145 -22.64 -6.89 -12.39
CA VAL A 145 -21.90 -8.11 -12.04
C VAL A 145 -20.93 -8.40 -13.19
N GLU A 146 -19.65 -8.34 -12.90
CA GLU A 146 -18.60 -8.53 -13.91
C GLU A 146 -17.79 -9.78 -13.63
N PRO A 147 -17.46 -10.58 -14.68
CA PRO A 147 -16.54 -11.68 -14.52
C PRO A 147 -15.12 -11.17 -14.30
N VAL A 148 -14.40 -11.76 -13.36
CA VAL A 148 -13.01 -11.42 -13.06
C VAL A 148 -12.14 -12.66 -13.04
N ILE A 149 -10.88 -12.50 -13.42
CA ILE A 149 -9.87 -13.55 -13.34
C ILE A 149 -9.12 -13.33 -12.03
N VAL A 150 -8.98 -14.39 -11.26
CA VAL A 150 -8.26 -14.40 -9.98
C VAL A 150 -6.99 -15.21 -10.14
N PHE A 151 -5.85 -14.56 -9.94
CA PHE A 151 -4.56 -15.22 -9.83
C PHE A 151 -4.26 -15.47 -8.36
N LYS A 152 -3.95 -16.71 -8.00
CA LYS A 152 -3.64 -17.12 -6.64
C LYS A 152 -2.17 -17.48 -6.52
N SER A 153 -1.54 -17.05 -5.45
CA SER A 153 -0.22 -17.53 -5.05
C SER A 153 -0.31 -18.25 -3.72
N PHE A 154 0.52 -19.27 -3.54
CA PHE A 154 0.58 -20.07 -2.33
C PHE A 154 2.00 -20.07 -1.79
N ASP A 155 2.15 -20.05 -0.47
CA ASP A 155 3.45 -20.25 0.15
C ASP A 155 3.88 -21.72 0.10
N HIS A 156 5.07 -22.04 0.64
CA HIS A 156 5.60 -23.40 0.69
C HIS A 156 4.76 -24.35 1.55
N ARG A 157 3.81 -23.86 2.33
CA ARG A 157 2.83 -24.62 3.14
C ARG A 157 1.47 -24.71 2.47
N HIS A 158 1.34 -24.29 1.20
CA HIS A 158 0.08 -24.21 0.46
C HIS A 158 -0.96 -23.27 1.10
N ILE A 159 -0.48 -22.24 1.83
CA ILE A 159 -1.33 -21.18 2.37
C ILE A 159 -1.43 -20.08 1.32
N LEU A 160 -2.67 -19.69 0.99
CA LEU A 160 -2.95 -18.62 0.03
C LEU A 160 -2.34 -17.30 0.52
N GLN A 161 -1.57 -16.66 -0.36
CA GLN A 161 -0.92 -15.38 -0.11
C GLN A 161 -1.61 -14.27 -0.91
N ALA A 162 -1.52 -13.04 -0.39
CA ALA A 162 -2.06 -11.83 -1.03
C ALA A 162 -1.06 -11.25 -2.03
#